data_537880f0800ca99e5a8e94c0399a8a3b
#
_entry.id   537880f0800ca99e5a8e94c0399a8a3b
#
_cell.length_a   1.000
_cell.length_b   1.000
_cell.length_c   1.000
_cell.angle_alpha   90.00
_cell.angle_beta   90.00
_cell.angle_gamma   90.00
#
_symmetry.space_group_name_H-M   'P 1'
#
loop_
_entity.id
_entity.type
_entity.pdbx_description
1 polymer ?
#
loop_
_entity_poly.entity_id
_entity_poly.type
_entity_poly.pdbx_seq_one_letter_code
_entity_poly.pdbx_strand_id
1 'polypeptide(L)'
;MQAIILAAGMGRRLGEYTRDNTKCMLPVNGVRLIDRVLGQLSQLGLSRVVIVVGYKGQNLIDYIGHRYDDRLKIEYVNNPVYDKTNNIYSLSLAKDKLQEDDTLLIESDLIFDDSLFRMILDNPYPNLALVDKYETWMDGTMVRIDEDNNIVNFIPKKAFKYKDVDSYYKTVNIYKFSREFSQNKYVPFLDAYSKALGNNEYYEQVLRVITLLDNAELKALPITNGAKWYEIDDVQDLDIAETLFADKSKLMQRYNMRFGGHWRFPKLLDFCYLVNPYFPTMHMKDELRANFDILLSEYPSGMYVNSLIAAKYFDIRQKYTVVGNGAAELIKSLMERVEGRIGVVYPTFQEYPNRKEQTEIIGFTPDNDDLTYTADDLIRFYADKQLSTLLLINPDNPSGNFIPKADVLRLAAWCKERGIFFVVDESFVDFSEDFRNNSLLHNEILQAYPNLAVMKSISKSYGVPGLRLGILASSDEELINWTKHDVSIWNINSFAEFYMQIFGKYQKDYDRACQKFIAERERFMARLTDIPFLRVIPSQANYFLCQITEKYTSEELTRRLLMDFNILIKDCDNKDGLENKNYVRIAVRDQKDNDTLVEALKTL
;
A
#
# COMPACT_ATOMS: atom_id res chain seq x y z
N MET A 1 -12.84 37.18 -11.13
CA MET A 1 -12.41 36.19 -10.10
C MET A 1 -10.90 36.28 -9.94
N GLN A 2 -10.40 36.12 -8.71
CA GLN A 2 -8.97 36.12 -8.35
C GLN A 2 -8.58 34.81 -7.67
N ALA A 3 -7.27 34.60 -7.42
CA ALA A 3 -6.79 33.55 -6.53
C ALA A 3 -5.98 34.16 -5.38
N ILE A 4 -6.06 33.52 -4.19
CA ILE A 4 -5.20 33.80 -3.03
C ILE A 4 -4.47 32.54 -2.67
N ILE A 5 -3.14 32.58 -2.65
CA ILE A 5 -2.27 31.44 -2.27
C ILE A 5 -1.63 31.73 -0.92
N LEU A 6 -1.80 30.85 0.05
CA LEU A 6 -1.16 30.95 1.36
C LEU A 6 0.20 30.24 1.34
N ALA A 7 1.29 31.00 1.25
CA ALA A 7 2.66 30.50 1.10
C ALA A 7 3.63 31.01 2.18
N ALA A 8 3.12 31.38 3.37
CA ALA A 8 3.94 31.93 4.45
C ALA A 8 4.61 30.87 5.35
N GLY A 9 4.24 29.61 5.24
CA GLY A 9 4.64 28.50 6.12
C GLY A 9 6.09 28.08 5.99
N MET A 10 6.69 27.58 7.09
CA MET A 10 8.10 27.17 7.18
C MET A 10 8.37 25.73 6.70
N GLY A 11 7.38 24.84 6.69
CA GLY A 11 7.56 23.44 6.30
C GLY A 11 8.55 22.66 7.18
N ARG A 12 8.58 22.88 8.49
CA ARG A 12 9.59 22.34 9.43
C ARG A 12 9.78 20.83 9.35
N ARG A 13 8.72 20.06 9.05
CA ARG A 13 8.74 18.58 8.95
C ARG A 13 9.54 18.08 7.74
N LEU A 14 9.82 18.93 6.78
CA LEU A 14 10.60 18.63 5.58
C LEU A 14 12.13 18.83 5.76
N GLY A 15 12.56 19.31 6.92
CA GLY A 15 13.97 19.40 7.32
C GLY A 15 14.85 20.16 6.32
N GLU A 16 15.81 19.48 5.72
CA GLU A 16 16.77 20.08 4.78
C GLU A 16 16.14 20.63 3.51
N TYR A 17 15.04 20.05 3.05
CA TYR A 17 14.35 20.47 1.82
C TYR A 17 13.78 21.89 1.91
N THR A 18 13.46 22.38 3.11
CA THR A 18 12.89 23.73 3.33
C THR A 18 13.81 24.66 4.12
N ARG A 19 15.07 24.27 4.38
CA ARG A 19 16.02 25.10 5.14
C ARG A 19 16.24 26.48 4.50
N ASP A 20 16.38 26.52 3.18
CA ASP A 20 16.75 27.71 2.42
C ASP A 20 15.61 28.29 1.60
N ASN A 21 14.47 27.60 1.49
CA ASN A 21 13.34 28.00 0.68
C ASN A 21 12.00 27.71 1.37
N THR A 22 10.95 28.41 0.95
CA THR A 22 9.59 28.14 1.40
C THR A 22 9.07 26.82 0.84
N LYS A 23 8.09 26.21 1.51
CA LYS A 23 7.51 24.88 1.20
C LYS A 23 7.03 24.77 -0.26
N CYS A 24 6.39 25.81 -0.79
CA CYS A 24 5.89 25.79 -2.18
C CYS A 24 6.99 25.79 -3.27
N MET A 25 8.25 26.01 -2.89
CA MET A 25 9.39 25.89 -3.79
C MET A 25 9.96 24.46 -3.87
N LEU A 26 9.40 23.49 -3.16
CA LEU A 26 9.77 22.08 -3.28
C LEU A 26 9.56 21.58 -4.70
N PRO A 27 10.58 20.94 -5.31
CA PRO A 27 10.41 20.26 -6.59
C PRO A 27 9.78 18.89 -6.39
N VAL A 28 8.74 18.60 -7.15
CA VAL A 28 8.17 17.26 -7.33
C VAL A 28 8.43 16.85 -8.78
N ASN A 29 9.23 15.80 -8.98
CA ASN A 29 9.68 15.39 -10.32
C ASN A 29 10.31 16.56 -11.13
N GLY A 30 11.12 17.39 -10.47
CA GLY A 30 11.85 18.50 -11.09
C GLY A 30 11.04 19.79 -11.33
N VAL A 31 9.73 19.81 -11.05
CA VAL A 31 8.88 21.00 -11.18
C VAL A 31 8.41 21.43 -9.79
N ARG A 32 8.63 22.70 -9.44
CA ARG A 32 8.25 23.23 -8.13
C ARG A 32 6.73 23.32 -7.99
N LEU A 33 6.21 23.14 -6.77
CA LEU A 33 4.77 23.26 -6.48
C LEU A 33 4.21 24.58 -6.93
N ILE A 34 4.93 25.70 -6.66
CA ILE A 34 4.48 27.03 -7.07
C ILE A 34 4.39 27.18 -8.60
N ASP A 35 5.32 26.58 -9.35
CA ASP A 35 5.28 26.63 -10.82
C ASP A 35 4.08 25.84 -11.37
N ARG A 36 3.72 24.72 -10.73
CA ARG A 36 2.54 23.94 -11.11
C ARG A 36 1.27 24.76 -10.91
N VAL A 37 1.05 25.29 -9.71
CA VAL A 37 -0.18 26.01 -9.39
C VAL A 37 -0.29 27.31 -10.20
N LEU A 38 0.80 28.07 -10.39
CA LEU A 38 0.78 29.28 -11.23
C LEU A 38 0.55 28.94 -12.71
N GLY A 39 1.16 27.84 -13.20
CA GLY A 39 0.89 27.33 -14.54
C GLY A 39 -0.58 26.97 -14.76
N GLN A 40 -1.20 26.27 -13.82
CA GLN A 40 -2.63 25.94 -13.84
C GLN A 40 -3.52 27.20 -13.78
N LEU A 41 -3.23 28.12 -12.84
CA LEU A 41 -3.99 29.37 -12.69
C LEU A 41 -3.89 30.28 -13.92
N SER A 42 -2.76 30.24 -14.64
CA SER A 42 -2.56 31.06 -15.86
C SER A 42 -3.53 30.69 -17.00
N GLN A 43 -4.19 29.55 -16.91
CA GLN A 43 -5.18 29.07 -17.89
C GLN A 43 -6.62 29.49 -17.55
N LEU A 44 -6.85 30.12 -16.38
CA LEU A 44 -8.20 30.39 -15.87
C LEU A 44 -8.73 31.81 -16.14
N GLY A 45 -7.93 32.70 -16.74
CA GLY A 45 -8.34 34.09 -17.03
C GLY A 45 -8.65 34.92 -15.77
N LEU A 46 -7.86 34.73 -14.70
CA LEU A 46 -8.05 35.41 -13.43
C LEU A 46 -7.71 36.90 -13.52
N SER A 47 -8.40 37.73 -12.73
CA SER A 47 -8.11 39.15 -12.60
C SER A 47 -6.74 39.44 -11.96
N ARG A 48 -6.33 38.58 -11.02
CA ARG A 48 -5.00 38.57 -10.36
C ARG A 48 -4.79 37.30 -9.53
N VAL A 49 -3.54 37.10 -9.09
CA VAL A 49 -3.13 36.13 -8.08
C VAL A 49 -2.45 36.88 -6.93
N VAL A 50 -2.96 36.73 -5.71
CA VAL A 50 -2.35 37.25 -4.49
C VAL A 50 -1.60 36.14 -3.76
N ILE A 51 -0.31 36.33 -3.50
CA ILE A 51 0.50 35.34 -2.79
C ILE A 51 0.86 35.91 -1.41
N VAL A 52 0.38 35.23 -0.35
CA VAL A 52 0.76 35.60 1.01
C VAL A 52 2.07 34.91 1.35
N VAL A 53 3.14 35.67 1.49
CA VAL A 53 4.51 35.22 1.74
C VAL A 53 4.90 35.41 3.19
N GLY A 54 5.89 34.70 3.67
CA GLY A 54 6.43 34.79 5.04
C GLY A 54 7.84 34.25 5.11
N TYR A 55 8.00 33.01 5.59
CA TYR A 55 9.29 32.35 5.67
C TYR A 55 9.99 32.31 4.30
N LYS A 56 11.21 32.90 4.22
CA LYS A 56 11.97 32.99 2.96
C LYS A 56 11.14 33.60 1.80
N GLY A 57 10.17 34.49 2.14
CA GLY A 57 9.27 35.07 1.16
C GLY A 57 9.97 35.82 0.05
N GLN A 58 11.10 36.54 0.34
CA GLN A 58 11.88 37.23 -0.69
C GLN A 58 12.46 36.24 -1.72
N ASN A 59 12.95 35.08 -1.30
CA ASN A 59 13.43 34.06 -2.23
C ASN A 59 12.33 33.59 -3.20
N LEU A 60 11.09 33.48 -2.72
CA LEU A 60 9.95 33.12 -3.55
C LEU A 60 9.62 34.23 -4.55
N ILE A 61 9.60 35.50 -4.09
CA ILE A 61 9.35 36.70 -4.94
C ILE A 61 10.40 36.79 -6.04
N ASP A 62 11.68 36.67 -5.67
CA ASP A 62 12.81 36.75 -6.61
C ASP A 62 12.76 35.58 -7.61
N TYR A 63 12.38 34.39 -7.14
CA TYR A 63 12.23 33.24 -8.00
C TYR A 63 11.10 33.39 -9.02
N ILE A 64 9.92 33.86 -8.62
CA ILE A 64 8.80 34.10 -9.52
C ILE A 64 9.17 35.23 -10.49
N GLY A 65 9.73 36.34 -9.99
CA GLY A 65 10.18 37.49 -10.79
C GLY A 65 9.15 37.90 -11.84
N HIS A 66 9.57 37.93 -13.11
CA HIS A 66 8.74 38.29 -14.25
C HIS A 66 8.23 37.12 -15.09
N ARG A 67 8.36 35.89 -14.59
CA ARG A 67 8.06 34.66 -15.38
C ARG A 67 6.63 34.51 -15.85
N TYR A 68 5.70 35.17 -15.17
CA TYR A 68 4.26 35.07 -15.42
C TYR A 68 3.60 36.41 -15.82
N ASP A 69 4.35 37.52 -15.98
CA ASP A 69 3.81 38.86 -16.22
C ASP A 69 2.95 38.97 -17.49
N ASP A 70 3.19 38.10 -18.46
CA ASP A 70 2.41 38.00 -19.70
C ASP A 70 1.05 37.32 -19.53
N ARG A 71 0.84 36.60 -18.41
CA ARG A 71 -0.34 35.74 -18.18
C ARG A 71 -1.07 36.00 -16.88
N LEU A 72 -0.36 36.47 -15.84
CA LEU A 72 -0.90 36.66 -14.50
C LEU A 72 -0.45 38.00 -13.92
N LYS A 73 -1.38 38.74 -13.33
CA LYS A 73 -1.06 39.86 -12.46
C LYS A 73 -0.82 39.31 -11.05
N ILE A 74 0.43 39.28 -10.58
CA ILE A 74 0.79 38.73 -9.26
C ILE A 74 0.99 39.89 -8.28
N GLU A 75 0.35 39.80 -7.11
CA GLU A 75 0.50 40.73 -5.99
C GLU A 75 0.99 39.95 -4.75
N TYR A 76 1.81 40.58 -3.93
CA TYR A 76 2.36 39.94 -2.73
C TYR A 76 1.86 40.60 -1.46
N VAL A 77 1.53 39.82 -0.45
CA VAL A 77 1.20 40.24 0.91
C VAL A 77 2.18 39.57 1.87
N ASN A 78 2.90 40.38 2.66
CA ASN A 78 3.91 39.83 3.57
C ASN A 78 3.33 39.58 4.97
N ASN A 79 3.53 38.37 5.49
CA ASN A 79 3.33 38.04 6.90
C ASN A 79 4.68 38.12 7.67
N PRO A 80 4.95 39.20 8.39
CA PRO A 80 6.23 39.42 9.07
C PRO A 80 6.38 38.59 10.35
N VAL A 81 5.30 37.97 10.84
CA VAL A 81 5.24 37.21 12.10
C VAL A 81 4.81 35.76 11.86
N TYR A 82 5.15 35.21 10.68
CA TYR A 82 4.81 33.85 10.26
C TYR A 82 5.25 32.76 11.25
N ASP A 83 6.29 33.02 12.03
CA ASP A 83 6.84 32.10 13.04
C ASP A 83 6.05 32.02 14.35
N LYS A 84 5.16 33.01 14.57
CA LYS A 84 4.31 33.16 15.77
C LYS A 84 2.82 33.04 15.50
N THR A 85 2.44 32.94 14.24
CA THR A 85 1.04 32.92 13.79
C THR A 85 0.77 31.71 12.91
N ASN A 86 -0.50 31.38 12.70
CA ASN A 86 -0.92 30.33 11.78
C ASN A 86 -1.57 30.93 10.52
N ASN A 87 -2.10 30.10 9.64
CA ASN A 87 -2.65 30.50 8.33
C ASN A 87 -3.85 31.47 8.43
N ILE A 88 -4.60 31.47 9.55
CA ILE A 88 -5.65 32.48 9.83
C ILE A 88 -5.11 33.90 9.74
N TYR A 89 -3.92 34.16 10.30
CA TYR A 89 -3.31 35.48 10.26
C TYR A 89 -2.83 35.83 8.84
N SER A 90 -2.21 34.87 8.16
CA SER A 90 -1.83 35.06 6.76
C SER A 90 -3.02 35.49 5.89
N LEU A 91 -4.17 34.82 6.07
CA LEU A 91 -5.39 35.15 5.35
C LEU A 91 -5.96 36.53 5.80
N SER A 92 -5.87 36.88 7.09
CA SER A 92 -6.32 38.15 7.61
C SER A 92 -5.56 39.36 7.02
N LEU A 93 -4.29 39.18 6.68
CA LEU A 93 -3.49 40.20 5.98
C LEU A 93 -3.94 40.42 4.54
N ALA A 94 -4.56 39.42 3.92
CA ALA A 94 -5.12 39.50 2.57
C ALA A 94 -6.64 39.77 2.56
N LYS A 95 -7.27 40.07 3.69
CA LYS A 95 -8.73 40.21 3.82
C LYS A 95 -9.36 41.27 2.93
N ASP A 96 -8.66 42.39 2.71
CA ASP A 96 -9.16 43.45 1.84
C ASP A 96 -9.24 42.94 0.39
N LYS A 97 -8.24 42.15 -0.04
CA LYS A 97 -8.23 41.49 -1.35
C LYS A 97 -9.37 40.48 -1.48
N LEU A 98 -9.59 39.68 -0.44
CA LEU A 98 -10.66 38.70 -0.39
C LEU A 98 -12.06 39.31 -0.61
N GLN A 99 -12.26 40.58 -0.22
CA GLN A 99 -13.51 41.33 -0.37
C GLN A 99 -13.68 42.03 -1.74
N GLU A 100 -12.63 42.06 -2.57
CA GLU A 100 -12.67 42.79 -3.85
C GLU A 100 -13.30 41.98 -4.99
N ASP A 101 -13.15 40.62 -4.96
CA ASP A 101 -13.59 39.76 -6.07
C ASP A 101 -13.92 38.33 -5.55
N ASP A 102 -14.64 37.56 -6.36
CA ASP A 102 -14.77 36.10 -6.13
C ASP A 102 -13.38 35.47 -6.10
N THR A 103 -13.14 34.59 -5.14
CA THR A 103 -11.79 34.12 -4.83
C THR A 103 -11.68 32.62 -4.81
N LEU A 104 -10.63 32.06 -5.48
CA LEU A 104 -10.07 30.75 -5.19
C LEU A 104 -9.02 30.90 -4.09
N LEU A 105 -9.25 30.31 -2.93
CA LEU A 105 -8.28 30.23 -1.83
C LEU A 105 -7.57 28.88 -1.89
N ILE A 106 -6.23 28.88 -1.87
CA ILE A 106 -5.40 27.70 -2.14
C ILE A 106 -4.26 27.64 -1.13
N GLU A 107 -4.03 26.49 -0.50
CA GLU A 107 -2.78 26.23 0.25
C GLU A 107 -1.63 25.89 -0.72
N SER A 108 -0.42 26.25 -0.34
CA SER A 108 0.75 26.20 -1.24
C SER A 108 1.53 24.89 -1.22
N ASP A 109 1.10 23.91 -0.45
CA ASP A 109 1.75 22.61 -0.25
C ASP A 109 1.03 21.46 -0.97
N LEU A 110 0.18 21.80 -1.89
CA LEU A 110 -0.63 20.87 -2.67
C LEU A 110 0.00 20.56 -4.03
N ILE A 111 -0.16 19.30 -4.45
CA ILE A 111 -0.01 18.88 -5.83
C ILE A 111 -1.31 18.22 -6.27
N PHE A 112 -1.82 18.57 -7.45
CA PHE A 112 -3.11 18.08 -7.91
C PHE A 112 -3.29 18.19 -9.43
N ASP A 113 -4.26 17.44 -9.96
CA ASP A 113 -4.64 17.46 -11.38
C ASP A 113 -5.41 18.76 -11.74
N ASP A 114 -5.21 19.25 -12.97
CA ASP A 114 -5.89 20.45 -13.50
C ASP A 114 -7.43 20.35 -13.43
N SER A 115 -7.96 19.13 -13.45
CA SER A 115 -9.39 18.86 -13.37
C SER A 115 -10.05 19.40 -12.10
N LEU A 116 -9.30 19.55 -10.99
CA LEU A 116 -9.85 20.06 -9.73
C LEU A 116 -10.30 21.53 -9.85
N PHE A 117 -9.54 22.36 -10.58
CA PHE A 117 -9.98 23.73 -10.83
C PHE A 117 -11.23 23.78 -11.71
N ARG A 118 -11.34 22.91 -12.73
CA ARG A 118 -12.56 22.83 -13.54
C ARG A 118 -13.75 22.41 -12.70
N MET A 119 -13.61 21.36 -11.88
CA MET A 119 -14.69 20.91 -11.00
C MET A 119 -15.26 22.04 -10.11
N ILE A 120 -14.39 22.83 -9.47
CA ILE A 120 -14.83 23.88 -8.55
C ILE A 120 -15.37 25.11 -9.28
N LEU A 121 -14.85 25.43 -10.48
CA LEU A 121 -15.27 26.58 -11.26
C LEU A 121 -16.58 26.33 -12.02
N ASP A 122 -16.73 25.14 -12.59
CA ASP A 122 -17.94 24.76 -13.36
C ASP A 122 -19.15 24.51 -12.45
N ASN A 123 -18.93 24.34 -11.16
CA ASN A 123 -20.03 24.18 -10.19
C ASN A 123 -20.70 25.54 -9.94
N PRO A 124 -22.03 25.67 -10.13
CA PRO A 124 -22.74 26.95 -10.02
C PRO A 124 -22.84 27.50 -8.58
N TYR A 125 -22.59 26.67 -7.57
CA TYR A 125 -22.71 27.09 -6.19
C TYR A 125 -21.61 28.14 -5.85
N PRO A 126 -21.96 29.22 -5.15
CA PRO A 126 -21.06 30.37 -4.97
C PRO A 126 -19.90 30.07 -4.00
N ASN A 127 -20.13 29.27 -2.97
CA ASN A 127 -19.15 28.99 -1.94
C ASN A 127 -18.95 27.49 -1.79
N LEU A 128 -17.73 27.00 -2.10
CA LEU A 128 -17.39 25.60 -2.17
C LEU A 128 -16.09 25.29 -1.44
N ALA A 129 -16.02 24.14 -0.80
CA ALA A 129 -14.79 23.51 -0.36
C ALA A 129 -14.60 22.18 -1.12
N LEU A 130 -13.49 22.01 -1.83
CA LEU A 130 -13.12 20.68 -2.33
C LEU A 130 -12.83 19.75 -1.16
N VAL A 131 -13.41 18.55 -1.20
CA VAL A 131 -13.23 17.54 -0.15
C VAL A 131 -12.98 16.17 -0.77
N ASP A 132 -12.25 15.32 -0.05
CA ASP A 132 -12.10 13.91 -0.41
C ASP A 132 -12.42 13.02 0.78
N LYS A 133 -12.88 11.80 0.52
CA LYS A 133 -13.17 10.83 1.58
C LYS A 133 -11.92 10.56 2.40
N TYR A 134 -12.05 10.58 3.74
CA TYR A 134 -10.91 10.38 4.62
C TYR A 134 -10.13 9.09 4.31
N GLU A 135 -8.84 9.21 4.23
CA GLU A 135 -7.89 8.10 4.18
C GLU A 135 -6.79 8.30 5.25
N THR A 136 -6.13 7.21 5.64
CA THR A 136 -5.21 7.18 6.80
C THR A 136 -3.96 8.08 6.65
N TRP A 137 -3.61 8.48 5.44
CA TRP A 137 -2.50 9.40 5.18
C TRP A 137 -2.86 10.87 5.39
N MET A 138 -4.16 11.20 5.44
CA MET A 138 -4.66 12.57 5.54
C MET A 138 -4.54 13.09 6.97
N ASP A 139 -3.97 14.29 7.15
CA ASP A 139 -3.92 15.06 8.41
C ASP A 139 -4.66 16.39 8.25
N GLY A 140 -4.85 17.13 9.34
CA GLY A 140 -5.44 18.47 9.35
C GLY A 140 -6.95 18.50 9.58
N THR A 141 -7.64 19.42 8.89
CA THR A 141 -9.07 19.67 9.12
C THR A 141 -9.95 18.70 8.35
N MET A 142 -10.84 18.02 9.09
CA MET A 142 -11.86 17.13 8.51
C MET A 142 -13.22 17.81 8.55
N VAL A 143 -14.13 17.37 7.70
CA VAL A 143 -15.52 17.84 7.68
C VAL A 143 -16.48 16.66 7.69
N ARG A 144 -17.70 16.90 8.20
CA ARG A 144 -18.88 16.06 7.96
C ARG A 144 -19.80 16.80 7.00
N ILE A 145 -20.39 16.05 6.09
CA ILE A 145 -21.35 16.55 5.11
C ILE A 145 -22.68 15.81 5.26
N ASP A 146 -23.76 16.47 4.88
CA ASP A 146 -25.09 15.87 4.77
C ASP A 146 -25.35 15.32 3.34
N GLU A 147 -26.56 14.83 3.10
CA GLU A 147 -27.00 14.26 1.82
C GLU A 147 -27.02 15.29 0.68
N ASP A 148 -27.17 16.58 1.01
CA ASP A 148 -27.15 17.71 0.08
C ASP A 148 -25.74 18.31 -0.11
N ASN A 149 -24.71 17.66 0.44
CA ASN A 149 -23.33 18.14 0.49
C ASN A 149 -23.12 19.45 1.28
N ASN A 150 -24.02 19.84 2.17
CA ASN A 150 -23.73 20.95 3.07
C ASN A 150 -22.69 20.50 4.10
N ILE A 151 -21.71 21.36 4.41
CA ILE A 151 -20.76 21.10 5.48
C ILE A 151 -21.45 21.36 6.82
N VAL A 152 -21.81 20.31 7.51
CA VAL A 152 -22.51 20.40 8.81
C VAL A 152 -21.56 20.63 9.98
N ASN A 153 -20.28 20.29 9.83
CA ASN A 153 -19.29 20.57 10.86
C ASN A 153 -17.85 20.46 10.31
N PHE A 154 -16.97 21.36 10.76
CA PHE A 154 -15.52 21.23 10.65
C PHE A 154 -14.99 20.57 11.94
N ILE A 155 -14.22 19.50 11.80
CA ILE A 155 -13.69 18.70 12.89
C ILE A 155 -12.20 19.06 13.09
N PRO A 156 -11.85 19.88 14.09
CA PRO A 156 -10.47 20.18 14.37
C PRO A 156 -9.74 18.95 14.93
N LYS A 157 -8.43 18.88 14.80
CA LYS A 157 -7.58 17.77 15.24
C LYS A 157 -7.90 17.28 16.66
N LYS A 158 -8.16 18.20 17.61
CA LYS A 158 -8.52 17.88 19.00
C LYS A 158 -9.88 17.19 19.16
N ALA A 159 -10.79 17.36 18.20
CA ALA A 159 -12.12 16.77 18.20
C ALA A 159 -12.23 15.53 17.28
N PHE A 160 -11.15 15.16 16.60
CA PHE A 160 -11.10 14.01 15.72
C PHE A 160 -11.27 12.71 16.53
N LYS A 161 -12.17 11.86 16.07
CA LYS A 161 -12.43 10.54 16.69
C LYS A 161 -12.21 9.44 15.68
N TYR A 162 -11.22 8.60 15.92
CA TYR A 162 -10.88 7.50 15.02
C TYR A 162 -12.04 6.52 14.77
N LYS A 163 -12.98 6.39 15.70
CA LYS A 163 -14.18 5.55 15.53
C LYS A 163 -15.19 6.09 14.50
N ASP A 164 -15.11 7.37 14.17
CA ASP A 164 -16.05 8.09 13.30
C ASP A 164 -15.47 8.33 11.89
N VAL A 165 -14.28 7.79 11.57
CA VAL A 165 -13.54 8.05 10.33
C VAL A 165 -14.35 7.80 9.04
N ASP A 166 -15.26 6.83 9.07
CA ASP A 166 -16.14 6.52 7.94
C ASP A 166 -17.12 7.66 7.60
N SER A 167 -17.33 8.61 8.53
CA SER A 167 -18.18 9.78 8.32
C SER A 167 -17.39 11.02 7.89
N TYR A 168 -16.06 10.96 7.84
CA TYR A 168 -15.22 12.12 7.60
C TYR A 168 -14.81 12.27 6.14
N TYR A 169 -14.67 13.54 5.75
CA TYR A 169 -14.01 14.00 4.54
C TYR A 169 -12.88 14.95 4.92
N LYS A 170 -11.75 14.89 4.22
CA LYS A 170 -10.64 15.86 4.34
C LYS A 170 -10.90 17.03 3.41
N THR A 171 -10.70 18.24 3.91
CA THR A 171 -10.61 19.43 3.03
C THR A 171 -9.34 19.34 2.19
N VAL A 172 -9.47 19.53 0.87
CA VAL A 172 -8.32 19.55 -0.06
C VAL A 172 -7.55 20.88 0.02
N ASN A 173 -8.03 21.79 0.87
CA ASN A 173 -7.47 23.12 1.05
C ASN A 173 -7.51 23.97 -0.24
N ILE A 174 -8.52 23.71 -1.07
CA ILE A 174 -8.93 24.54 -2.22
C ILE A 174 -10.39 24.92 -2.02
N TYR A 175 -10.65 26.23 -1.95
CA TYR A 175 -11.98 26.79 -1.70
C TYR A 175 -12.36 27.80 -2.78
N LYS A 176 -13.64 27.90 -3.06
CA LYS A 176 -14.25 28.98 -3.84
C LYS A 176 -15.13 29.82 -2.92
N PHE A 177 -14.85 31.09 -2.80
CA PHE A 177 -15.64 32.06 -2.04
C PHE A 177 -16.15 33.13 -2.97
N SER A 178 -17.45 33.44 -2.91
CA SER A 178 -18.01 34.60 -3.56
C SER A 178 -17.56 35.87 -2.83
N ARG A 179 -17.49 36.97 -3.58
CA ARG A 179 -17.24 38.30 -3.01
C ARG A 179 -18.25 38.63 -1.91
N GLU A 180 -19.52 38.33 -2.15
CA GLU A 180 -20.61 38.58 -1.21
C GLU A 180 -20.42 37.81 0.11
N PHE A 181 -20.10 36.55 0.03
CA PHE A 181 -19.79 35.72 1.22
C PHE A 181 -18.59 36.30 1.98
N SER A 182 -17.54 36.68 1.26
CA SER A 182 -16.33 37.25 1.85
C SER A 182 -16.62 38.54 2.60
N GLN A 183 -17.40 39.46 1.99
CA GLN A 183 -17.75 40.76 2.57
C GLN A 183 -18.72 40.66 3.74
N ASN A 184 -19.78 39.86 3.59
CA ASN A 184 -20.90 39.85 4.54
C ASN A 184 -20.79 38.83 5.64
N LYS A 185 -20.00 37.76 5.44
CA LYS A 185 -19.87 36.64 6.39
C LYS A 185 -18.41 36.42 6.79
N TYR A 186 -17.56 35.98 5.86
CA TYR A 186 -16.26 35.45 6.22
C TYR A 186 -15.34 36.48 6.90
N VAL A 187 -15.14 37.63 6.32
CA VAL A 187 -14.22 38.64 6.87
C VAL A 187 -14.71 39.24 8.20
N PRO A 188 -15.98 39.58 8.39
CA PRO A 188 -16.48 39.96 9.70
C PRO A 188 -16.25 38.92 10.79
N PHE A 189 -16.48 37.66 10.49
CA PHE A 189 -16.20 36.55 11.45
C PHE A 189 -14.70 36.33 11.66
N LEU A 190 -13.88 36.48 10.63
CA LEU A 190 -12.42 36.42 10.72
C LEU A 190 -11.87 37.49 11.68
N ASP A 191 -12.32 38.72 11.52
CA ASP A 191 -11.92 39.85 12.37
C ASP A 191 -12.36 39.64 13.85
N ALA A 192 -13.59 39.19 14.05
CA ALA A 192 -14.11 38.90 15.38
C ALA A 192 -13.34 37.73 16.04
N TYR A 193 -13.11 36.66 15.29
CA TYR A 193 -12.39 35.47 15.75
C TYR A 193 -10.94 35.80 16.14
N SER A 194 -10.22 36.53 15.27
CA SER A 194 -8.84 36.91 15.50
C SER A 194 -8.68 37.79 16.73
N LYS A 195 -9.63 38.74 16.94
CA LYS A 195 -9.65 39.59 18.13
C LYS A 195 -9.96 38.85 19.42
N ALA A 196 -10.84 37.85 19.37
CA ALA A 196 -11.32 37.12 20.55
C ALA A 196 -10.39 35.95 20.94
N LEU A 197 -9.86 35.21 19.98
CA LEU A 197 -9.16 33.95 20.17
C LEU A 197 -7.69 33.95 19.70
N GLY A 198 -7.26 35.04 19.05
CA GLY A 198 -5.89 35.23 18.59
C GLY A 198 -5.63 34.70 17.17
N ASN A 199 -4.34 34.73 16.80
CA ASN A 199 -3.89 34.53 15.42
C ASN A 199 -3.14 33.21 15.20
N ASN A 200 -3.15 32.29 16.17
CA ASN A 200 -2.44 31.01 16.09
C ASN A 200 -3.39 29.83 15.90
N GLU A 201 -4.37 30.00 15.02
CA GLU A 201 -5.36 28.98 14.64
C GLU A 201 -5.43 28.83 13.11
N TYR A 202 -6.13 27.79 12.65
CA TYR A 202 -6.41 27.60 11.23
C TYR A 202 -7.61 28.44 10.80
N TYR A 203 -7.59 29.02 9.59
CA TYR A 203 -8.68 29.83 9.04
C TYR A 203 -10.00 29.06 8.90
N GLU A 204 -9.97 27.73 8.84
CA GLU A 204 -11.15 26.87 8.84
C GLU A 204 -11.93 26.92 10.16
N GLN A 205 -11.33 27.40 11.26
CA GLN A 205 -12.08 27.65 12.49
C GLN A 205 -13.12 28.75 12.32
N VAL A 206 -12.87 29.71 11.42
CA VAL A 206 -13.87 30.73 11.05
C VAL A 206 -15.00 30.09 10.27
N LEU A 207 -14.68 29.25 9.28
CA LEU A 207 -15.69 28.49 8.52
C LEU A 207 -16.53 27.59 9.43
N ARG A 208 -15.91 26.97 10.44
CA ARG A 208 -16.60 26.18 11.45
C ARG A 208 -17.68 26.99 12.19
N VAL A 209 -17.35 28.21 12.60
CA VAL A 209 -18.34 29.08 13.29
C VAL A 209 -19.49 29.42 12.34
N ILE A 210 -19.19 29.78 11.10
CA ILE A 210 -20.19 30.14 10.09
C ILE A 210 -21.13 28.95 9.82
N THR A 211 -20.59 27.76 9.56
CA THR A 211 -21.40 26.56 9.25
C THR A 211 -22.21 26.05 10.43
N LEU A 212 -21.81 26.33 11.67
CA LEU A 212 -22.62 26.03 12.85
C LEU A 212 -23.82 26.98 13.03
N LEU A 213 -23.71 28.17 12.48
CA LEU A 213 -24.82 29.16 12.48
C LEU A 213 -25.75 28.98 11.28
N ASP A 214 -25.18 28.71 10.11
CA ASP A 214 -25.89 28.47 8.86
C ASP A 214 -25.08 27.51 7.97
N ASN A 215 -25.47 26.26 7.92
CA ASN A 215 -24.78 25.22 7.18
C ASN A 215 -24.98 25.30 5.65
N ALA A 216 -25.93 26.10 5.16
CA ALA A 216 -26.16 26.27 3.73
C ALA A 216 -25.18 27.27 3.07
N GLU A 217 -24.38 28.00 3.84
CA GLU A 217 -23.45 29.02 3.32
C GLU A 217 -22.24 28.44 2.59
N LEU A 218 -21.82 27.22 2.92
CA LEU A 218 -20.65 26.57 2.31
C LEU A 218 -20.96 25.11 2.01
N LYS A 219 -20.85 24.72 0.75
CA LYS A 219 -21.02 23.31 0.35
C LYS A 219 -19.68 22.62 0.14
N ALA A 220 -19.67 21.34 0.47
CA ALA A 220 -18.60 20.45 0.06
C ALA A 220 -18.75 20.07 -1.42
N LEU A 221 -17.64 19.97 -2.13
CA LEU A 221 -17.58 19.39 -3.47
C LEU A 221 -16.65 18.16 -3.40
N PRO A 222 -17.23 16.94 -3.26
CA PRO A 222 -16.43 15.72 -3.23
C PRO A 222 -15.70 15.50 -4.56
N ILE A 223 -14.42 15.11 -4.47
CA ILE A 223 -13.63 14.80 -5.64
C ILE A 223 -14.19 13.53 -6.32
N THR A 224 -14.37 13.62 -7.63
CA THR A 224 -14.89 12.54 -8.48
C THR A 224 -13.91 12.20 -9.60
N ASN A 225 -14.24 11.19 -10.42
CA ASN A 225 -13.52 10.86 -11.66
C ASN A 225 -12.03 10.51 -11.50
N GLY A 226 -11.62 10.05 -10.30
CA GLY A 226 -10.25 9.61 -10.06
C GLY A 226 -9.19 10.72 -10.12
N ALA A 227 -9.61 12.01 -10.03
CA ALA A 227 -8.68 13.13 -9.98
C ALA A 227 -7.71 12.99 -8.81
N LYS A 228 -6.43 13.17 -9.11
CA LYS A 228 -5.34 13.00 -8.14
C LYS A 228 -5.03 14.30 -7.43
N TRP A 229 -4.76 14.18 -6.14
CA TRP A 229 -4.23 15.25 -5.32
C TRP A 229 -3.41 14.66 -4.17
N TYR A 230 -2.51 15.44 -3.62
CA TYR A 230 -1.74 15.08 -2.42
C TYR A 230 -1.27 16.34 -1.68
N GLU A 231 -1.26 16.30 -0.34
CA GLU A 231 -0.70 17.34 0.53
C GLU A 231 0.68 16.87 1.00
N ILE A 232 1.70 17.71 0.85
CA ILE A 232 3.09 17.35 1.13
C ILE A 232 3.51 17.99 2.44
N ASP A 233 3.50 17.23 3.51
CA ASP A 233 3.82 17.71 4.84
C ASP A 233 5.19 17.27 5.36
N ASP A 234 5.66 16.10 4.91
CA ASP A 234 6.95 15.54 5.28
C ASP A 234 7.65 14.86 4.09
N VAL A 235 8.81 14.23 4.35
CA VAL A 235 9.61 13.58 3.30
C VAL A 235 8.94 12.34 2.72
N GLN A 236 8.09 11.65 3.49
CA GLN A 236 7.36 10.49 3.00
C GLN A 236 6.21 10.92 2.08
N ASP A 237 5.55 12.04 2.39
CA ASP A 237 4.55 12.63 1.52
C ASP A 237 5.16 13.09 0.20
N LEU A 238 6.35 13.68 0.25
CA LEU A 238 7.10 14.07 -0.95
C LEU A 238 7.38 12.86 -1.85
N ASP A 239 7.84 11.75 -1.28
CA ASP A 239 8.12 10.51 -2.02
C ASP A 239 6.84 9.88 -2.62
N ILE A 240 5.70 9.92 -1.90
CA ILE A 240 4.39 9.50 -2.43
C ILE A 240 3.95 10.41 -3.58
N ALA A 241 4.03 11.75 -3.38
CA ALA A 241 3.67 12.72 -4.41
C ALA A 241 4.53 12.56 -5.68
N GLU A 242 5.85 12.38 -5.52
CA GLU A 242 6.74 12.09 -6.63
C GLU A 242 6.38 10.81 -7.39
N THR A 243 5.85 9.81 -6.70
CA THR A 243 5.39 8.57 -7.32
C THR A 243 4.06 8.76 -8.03
N LEU A 244 3.06 9.38 -7.38
CA LEU A 244 1.72 9.62 -7.95
C LEU A 244 1.75 10.48 -9.22
N PHE A 245 2.66 11.46 -9.25
CA PHE A 245 2.81 12.42 -10.34
C PHE A 245 4.08 12.16 -11.19
N ALA A 246 4.60 10.93 -11.16
CA ALA A 246 5.74 10.53 -11.97
C ALA A 246 5.40 10.49 -13.46
N ASP A 247 6.41 10.71 -14.29
CA ASP A 247 6.31 10.44 -15.72
C ASP A 247 5.95 8.97 -15.98
N LYS A 248 5.18 8.72 -17.03
CA LYS A 248 4.70 7.38 -17.41
C LYS A 248 5.82 6.34 -17.47
N SER A 249 7.00 6.73 -17.94
CA SER A 249 8.18 5.86 -18.06
C SER A 249 8.83 5.47 -16.73
N LYS A 250 8.63 6.25 -15.65
CA LYS A 250 9.23 6.03 -14.33
C LYS A 250 8.26 5.46 -13.31
N LEU A 251 6.96 5.51 -13.62
CA LEU A 251 5.90 5.16 -12.69
C LEU A 251 6.05 3.75 -12.11
N MET A 252 6.17 2.74 -12.99
CA MET A 252 6.30 1.34 -12.56
C MET A 252 7.58 1.09 -11.76
N GLN A 253 8.69 1.71 -12.15
CA GLN A 253 9.95 1.61 -11.41
C GLN A 253 9.78 2.10 -9.96
N ARG A 254 9.12 3.26 -9.76
CA ARG A 254 8.89 3.84 -8.43
C ARG A 254 8.01 2.94 -7.54
N TYR A 255 6.97 2.34 -8.10
CA TYR A 255 6.14 1.37 -7.35
C TYR A 255 6.93 0.09 -7.01
N ASN A 256 7.70 -0.44 -7.94
CA ASN A 256 8.46 -1.68 -7.75
C ASN A 256 9.59 -1.52 -6.70
N MET A 257 10.23 -0.36 -6.61
CA MET A 257 11.29 -0.08 -5.61
C MET A 257 10.80 -0.16 -4.16
N ARG A 258 9.49 -0.04 -3.91
CA ARG A 258 8.94 -0.02 -2.55
C ARG A 258 8.80 -1.38 -1.90
N PHE A 259 8.71 -2.46 -2.68
CA PHE A 259 8.46 -3.82 -2.20
C PHE A 259 7.24 -4.00 -1.27
N GLY A 260 6.38 -2.98 -1.15
CA GLY A 260 5.20 -2.95 -0.27
C GLY A 260 4.85 -1.54 0.19
N GLY A 261 3.97 -1.44 1.20
CA GLY A 261 3.50 -0.15 1.73
C GLY A 261 2.55 0.59 0.77
N HIS A 262 2.02 -0.10 -0.21
CA HIS A 262 1.12 0.45 -1.23
C HIS A 262 -0.23 0.96 -0.64
N TRP A 263 -0.58 0.57 0.58
CA TRP A 263 -1.74 1.05 1.31
C TRP A 263 -1.71 2.58 1.60
N ARG A 264 -0.56 3.22 1.42
CA ARG A 264 -0.43 4.68 1.53
C ARG A 264 -0.79 5.42 0.24
N PHE A 265 -0.95 4.72 -0.88
CA PHE A 265 -1.37 5.35 -2.13
C PHE A 265 -2.90 5.47 -2.17
N PRO A 266 -3.44 6.67 -2.43
CA PRO A 266 -4.87 6.91 -2.44
C PRO A 266 -5.63 5.93 -3.34
N LYS A 267 -6.61 5.23 -2.77
CA LYS A 267 -7.54 4.36 -3.51
C LYS A 267 -6.89 3.29 -4.40
N LEU A 268 -5.59 2.96 -4.18
CA LEU A 268 -4.88 1.96 -4.98
C LEU A 268 -5.45 0.57 -4.73
N LEU A 269 -5.84 -0.11 -5.80
CA LEU A 269 -6.25 -1.50 -5.76
C LEU A 269 -5.05 -2.40 -6.10
N ASP A 270 -4.44 -3.00 -5.07
CA ASP A 270 -3.19 -3.75 -5.19
C ASP A 270 -3.43 -5.25 -5.36
N PHE A 271 -3.24 -5.75 -6.59
CA PHE A 271 -3.25 -7.18 -6.95
C PHE A 271 -1.86 -7.84 -6.92
N CYS A 272 -0.83 -7.15 -6.44
CA CYS A 272 0.45 -7.78 -6.06
C CYS A 272 0.38 -8.44 -4.68
N TYR A 273 -0.62 -8.11 -3.89
CA TYR A 273 -0.78 -8.45 -2.48
C TYR A 273 -1.45 -9.81 -2.29
N LEU A 274 -0.65 -10.80 -1.93
CA LEU A 274 -1.03 -12.22 -1.87
C LEU A 274 -1.57 -12.62 -0.49
N VAL A 275 -2.79 -12.21 -0.14
CA VAL A 275 -3.35 -12.40 1.20
C VAL A 275 -4.82 -12.78 1.14
N ASN A 276 -5.26 -13.68 2.03
CA ASN A 276 -6.66 -14.05 2.15
C ASN A 276 -7.52 -12.86 2.64
N PRO A 277 -8.47 -12.36 1.85
CA PRO A 277 -9.29 -11.22 2.23
C PRO A 277 -10.41 -11.57 3.22
N TYR A 278 -10.70 -12.86 3.42
CA TYR A 278 -11.81 -13.35 4.23
C TYR A 278 -11.44 -13.68 5.67
N PHE A 279 -10.16 -13.57 6.02
CA PHE A 279 -9.64 -13.80 7.36
C PHE A 279 -8.54 -12.77 7.68
N PRO A 280 -8.36 -12.32 8.95
CA PRO A 280 -9.13 -12.63 10.16
C PRO A 280 -10.54 -12.05 10.19
N THR A 281 -11.45 -12.69 10.96
CA THR A 281 -12.80 -12.19 11.18
C THR A 281 -12.81 -10.88 11.98
N MET A 282 -13.91 -10.13 11.90
CA MET A 282 -14.06 -8.91 12.73
C MET A 282 -13.93 -9.22 14.21
N HIS A 283 -14.53 -10.32 14.67
CA HIS A 283 -14.45 -10.72 16.09
C HIS A 283 -13.01 -10.96 16.56
N MET A 284 -12.18 -11.61 15.75
CA MET A 284 -10.75 -11.78 16.05
C MET A 284 -9.99 -10.43 16.04
N LYS A 285 -10.33 -9.54 15.10
CA LYS A 285 -9.76 -8.19 15.06
C LYS A 285 -10.15 -7.37 16.29
N ASP A 286 -11.37 -7.53 16.79
CA ASP A 286 -11.86 -6.86 18.00
C ASP A 286 -11.14 -7.40 19.25
N GLU A 287 -10.86 -8.71 19.31
CA GLU A 287 -10.06 -9.29 20.40
C GLU A 287 -8.61 -8.73 20.38
N LEU A 288 -8.00 -8.56 19.20
CA LEU A 288 -6.69 -7.89 19.06
C LEU A 288 -6.75 -6.43 19.51
N ARG A 289 -7.79 -5.69 19.10
CA ARG A 289 -7.98 -4.29 19.52
C ARG A 289 -8.18 -4.13 21.02
N ALA A 290 -8.93 -5.05 21.64
CA ALA A 290 -9.16 -5.03 23.10
C ALA A 290 -7.87 -5.21 23.90
N ASN A 291 -6.86 -5.85 23.33
CA ASN A 291 -5.57 -6.08 23.98
C ASN A 291 -4.45 -5.17 23.45
N PHE A 292 -4.79 -4.17 22.61
CA PHE A 292 -3.82 -3.34 21.90
C PHE A 292 -2.79 -2.69 22.83
N ASP A 293 -3.24 -2.08 23.93
CA ASP A 293 -2.37 -1.31 24.84
C ASP A 293 -1.29 -2.21 25.48
N ILE A 294 -1.67 -3.40 25.96
CA ILE A 294 -0.71 -4.34 26.55
C ILE A 294 0.23 -4.91 25.48
N LEU A 295 -0.30 -5.25 24.32
CA LEU A 295 0.51 -5.80 23.21
C LEU A 295 1.49 -4.79 22.63
N LEU A 296 1.19 -3.50 22.76
CA LEU A 296 2.08 -2.41 22.32
C LEU A 296 3.21 -2.15 23.31
N SER A 297 2.94 -2.27 24.62
CA SER A 297 3.86 -1.84 25.68
C SER A 297 4.73 -2.96 26.26
N GLU A 298 4.35 -4.24 26.05
CA GLU A 298 5.05 -5.38 26.64
C GLU A 298 5.90 -6.13 25.60
N TYR A 299 7.05 -6.64 26.04
CA TYR A 299 7.87 -7.54 25.24
C TYR A 299 7.16 -8.86 24.97
N PRO A 300 7.36 -9.47 23.79
CA PRO A 300 6.91 -10.82 23.54
C PRO A 300 7.73 -11.83 24.36
N SER A 301 7.21 -13.05 24.45
CA SER A 301 7.96 -14.18 25.02
C SER A 301 9.16 -14.55 24.14
N GLY A 302 10.10 -15.29 24.72
CA GLY A 302 11.23 -15.84 23.97
C GLY A 302 10.87 -17.07 23.13
N MET A 303 11.83 -17.55 22.34
CA MET A 303 11.68 -18.67 21.40
C MET A 303 11.10 -19.94 22.02
N TYR A 304 11.41 -20.23 23.30
CA TYR A 304 10.84 -21.39 23.99
C TYR A 304 9.30 -21.36 24.00
N VAL A 305 8.71 -20.24 24.42
CA VAL A 305 7.24 -20.09 24.47
C VAL A 305 6.66 -19.99 23.07
N ASN A 306 7.27 -19.23 22.19
CA ASN A 306 6.78 -19.05 20.82
C ASN A 306 6.76 -20.35 20.03
N SER A 307 7.80 -21.19 20.16
CA SER A 307 7.80 -22.52 19.54
C SER A 307 6.81 -23.49 20.19
N LEU A 308 6.51 -23.33 21.49
CA LEU A 308 5.47 -24.13 22.18
C LEU A 308 4.07 -23.77 21.63
N ILE A 309 3.78 -22.49 21.48
CA ILE A 309 2.48 -22.02 20.95
C ILE A 309 2.32 -22.48 19.50
N ALA A 310 3.34 -22.30 18.67
CA ALA A 310 3.32 -22.73 17.27
C ALA A 310 3.17 -24.26 17.14
N ALA A 311 3.88 -25.03 17.96
CA ALA A 311 3.80 -26.50 18.00
C ALA A 311 2.37 -26.96 18.33
N LYS A 312 1.75 -26.36 19.33
CA LYS A 312 0.34 -26.62 19.68
C LYS A 312 -0.59 -26.28 18.52
N TYR A 313 -0.33 -25.15 17.86
CA TYR A 313 -1.15 -24.67 16.76
C TYR A 313 -1.13 -25.62 15.55
N PHE A 314 0.06 -26.12 15.16
CA PHE A 314 0.23 -27.02 14.01
C PHE A 314 0.16 -28.52 14.37
N ASP A 315 -0.12 -28.84 15.63
CA ASP A 315 -0.12 -30.22 16.18
C ASP A 315 1.17 -31.00 15.89
N ILE A 316 2.32 -30.31 16.05
CA ILE A 316 3.66 -30.90 15.90
C ILE A 316 4.47 -30.74 17.18
N ARG A 317 5.59 -31.46 17.29
CA ARG A 317 6.44 -31.39 18.49
C ARG A 317 7.18 -30.03 18.56
N GLN A 318 7.24 -29.43 19.74
CA GLN A 318 7.96 -28.20 19.99
C GLN A 318 9.43 -28.24 19.54
N LYS A 319 10.10 -29.36 19.74
CA LYS A 319 11.50 -29.58 19.35
C LYS A 319 11.71 -29.60 17.83
N TYR A 320 10.65 -29.75 17.04
CA TYR A 320 10.68 -29.71 15.58
C TYR A 320 10.32 -28.35 14.99
N THR A 321 10.09 -27.32 15.83
CA THR A 321 9.51 -26.07 15.38
C THR A 321 10.35 -24.87 15.79
N VAL A 322 10.55 -23.94 14.87
CA VAL A 322 11.09 -22.61 15.13
C VAL A 322 10.17 -21.56 14.49
N VAL A 323 9.99 -20.43 15.19
CA VAL A 323 9.14 -19.30 14.74
C VAL A 323 10.04 -18.15 14.32
N GLY A 324 9.71 -17.51 13.20
CA GLY A 324 10.46 -16.40 12.65
C GLY A 324 9.63 -15.13 12.41
N ASN A 325 10.32 -14.02 12.31
CA ASN A 325 9.77 -12.73 11.90
C ASN A 325 9.44 -12.74 10.39
N GLY A 326 8.36 -13.47 10.05
CA GLY A 326 8.03 -13.89 8.72
C GLY A 326 8.92 -15.04 8.22
N ALA A 327 8.48 -15.70 7.15
CA ALA A 327 9.29 -16.72 6.49
C ALA A 327 10.65 -16.19 6.01
N ALA A 328 10.75 -14.90 5.67
CA ALA A 328 11.98 -14.30 5.14
C ALA A 328 13.17 -14.38 6.12
N GLU A 329 12.94 -14.20 7.44
CA GLU A 329 13.99 -14.40 8.45
C GLU A 329 14.46 -15.87 8.47
N LEU A 330 13.53 -16.80 8.46
CA LEU A 330 13.84 -18.22 8.46
C LEU A 330 14.48 -18.70 7.16
N ILE A 331 14.09 -18.13 6.01
CA ILE A 331 14.73 -18.39 4.72
C ILE A 331 16.18 -17.94 4.77
N LYS A 332 16.43 -16.72 5.27
CA LYS A 332 17.80 -16.21 5.42
C LYS A 332 18.64 -17.17 6.27
N SER A 333 18.18 -17.48 7.48
CA SER A 333 18.86 -18.38 8.41
C SER A 333 19.11 -19.76 7.78
N LEU A 334 18.09 -20.37 7.17
CA LEU A 334 18.22 -21.68 6.51
C LEU A 334 19.24 -21.65 5.37
N MET A 335 19.18 -20.65 4.50
CA MET A 335 20.04 -20.57 3.32
C MET A 335 21.50 -20.24 3.65
N GLU A 336 21.77 -19.59 4.79
CA GLU A 336 23.13 -19.40 5.30
C GLU A 336 23.77 -20.73 5.76
N ARG A 337 22.97 -21.67 6.25
CA ARG A 337 23.45 -23.01 6.66
C ARG A 337 23.59 -23.99 5.49
N VAL A 338 22.78 -23.84 4.45
CA VAL A 338 22.80 -24.74 3.29
C VAL A 338 24.12 -24.55 2.53
N GLU A 339 24.87 -25.63 2.32
CA GLU A 339 26.10 -25.64 1.56
C GLU A 339 25.95 -26.44 0.25
N GLY A 340 26.81 -26.16 -0.74
CA GLY A 340 26.85 -26.86 -2.01
C GLY A 340 25.72 -26.47 -2.98
N ARG A 341 25.44 -27.34 -3.95
CA ARG A 341 24.53 -27.03 -5.06
C ARG A 341 23.07 -27.21 -4.70
N ILE A 342 22.26 -26.24 -5.09
CA ILE A 342 20.83 -26.19 -4.81
C ILE A 342 20.03 -26.37 -6.09
N GLY A 343 19.10 -27.34 -6.10
CA GLY A 343 18.08 -27.48 -7.14
C GLY A 343 16.92 -26.52 -6.89
N VAL A 344 16.54 -25.75 -7.91
CA VAL A 344 15.46 -24.76 -7.85
C VAL A 344 14.59 -24.87 -9.10
N VAL A 345 13.29 -24.70 -8.98
CA VAL A 345 12.38 -24.60 -10.14
C VAL A 345 12.23 -23.14 -10.53
N TYR A 346 12.45 -22.80 -11.79
CA TYR A 346 12.23 -21.45 -12.36
C TYR A 346 10.97 -21.42 -13.25
N PRO A 347 10.22 -20.32 -13.26
CA PRO A 347 10.35 -19.11 -12.42
C PRO A 347 10.06 -19.42 -10.94
N THR A 348 10.63 -18.65 -10.01
CA THR A 348 10.52 -18.92 -8.57
C THR A 348 10.34 -17.68 -7.71
N PHE A 349 10.17 -17.90 -6.41
CA PHE A 349 10.28 -16.85 -5.39
C PHE A 349 11.76 -16.59 -5.10
N GLN A 350 12.25 -15.45 -5.54
CA GLN A 350 13.69 -15.10 -5.59
C GLN A 350 14.38 -15.02 -4.22
N GLU A 351 13.65 -14.96 -3.11
CA GLU A 351 14.27 -14.85 -1.78
C GLU A 351 15.21 -16.02 -1.45
N TYR A 352 14.92 -17.22 -1.96
CA TYR A 352 15.80 -18.38 -1.80
C TYR A 352 17.06 -18.28 -2.67
N PRO A 353 16.96 -18.20 -4.02
CA PRO A 353 18.16 -18.17 -4.86
C PRO A 353 19.01 -16.92 -4.65
N ASN A 354 18.42 -15.77 -4.30
CA ASN A 354 19.16 -14.54 -4.00
C ASN A 354 20.09 -14.64 -2.78
N ARG A 355 19.98 -15.72 -1.98
CA ARG A 355 20.87 -15.99 -0.83
C ARG A 355 22.07 -16.86 -1.19
N LYS A 356 22.22 -17.19 -2.47
CA LYS A 356 23.30 -18.05 -2.98
C LYS A 356 23.98 -17.46 -4.21
N GLU A 357 25.21 -17.86 -4.42
CA GLU A 357 25.90 -17.55 -5.66
C GLU A 357 25.25 -18.28 -6.84
N GLN A 358 25.14 -17.63 -7.99
CA GLN A 358 24.49 -18.23 -9.17
C GLN A 358 25.13 -19.56 -9.61
N THR A 359 26.40 -19.76 -9.33
CA THR A 359 27.16 -20.99 -9.63
C THR A 359 26.76 -22.18 -8.76
N GLU A 360 26.11 -21.93 -7.63
CA GLU A 360 25.59 -22.95 -6.72
C GLU A 360 24.17 -23.40 -7.09
N ILE A 361 23.50 -22.74 -8.04
CA ILE A 361 22.12 -22.98 -8.38
C ILE A 361 22.01 -23.85 -9.63
N ILE A 362 21.25 -24.95 -9.55
CA ILE A 362 20.85 -25.76 -10.70
C ILE A 362 19.37 -25.56 -10.92
N GLY A 363 19.01 -24.72 -11.89
CA GLY A 363 17.63 -24.41 -12.22
C GLY A 363 16.97 -25.44 -13.11
N PHE A 364 15.77 -25.85 -12.77
CA PHE A 364 14.86 -26.56 -13.66
C PHE A 364 13.79 -25.59 -14.16
N THR A 365 13.62 -25.48 -15.46
CA THR A 365 12.54 -24.69 -16.07
C THR A 365 11.64 -25.64 -16.87
N PRO A 366 10.33 -25.71 -16.58
CA PRO A 366 9.40 -26.53 -17.37
C PRO A 366 9.39 -26.09 -18.84
N ASP A 367 9.47 -27.05 -19.76
CA ASP A 367 9.43 -26.82 -21.20
C ASP A 367 7.99 -26.92 -21.74
N ASN A 368 7.10 -26.10 -21.17
CA ASN A 368 5.72 -25.95 -21.62
C ASN A 368 5.18 -24.58 -21.22
N ASP A 369 4.19 -24.10 -21.96
CA ASP A 369 3.63 -22.76 -21.77
C ASP A 369 2.84 -22.60 -20.47
N ASP A 370 2.34 -23.69 -19.89
CA ASP A 370 1.61 -23.66 -18.60
C ASP A 370 2.53 -23.77 -17.39
N LEU A 371 3.83 -23.90 -17.63
CA LEU A 371 4.86 -24.05 -16.57
C LEU A 371 4.51 -25.17 -15.57
N THR A 372 3.84 -26.20 -16.06
CA THR A 372 3.46 -27.36 -15.26
C THR A 372 4.61 -28.36 -15.19
N TYR A 373 4.76 -28.99 -14.04
CA TYR A 373 5.74 -30.03 -13.79
C TYR A 373 5.26 -30.99 -12.69
N THR A 374 5.82 -32.16 -12.67
CA THR A 374 5.52 -33.24 -11.73
C THR A 374 6.75 -33.61 -10.91
N ALA A 375 6.56 -34.44 -9.88
CA ALA A 375 7.68 -35.04 -9.14
C ALA A 375 8.61 -35.86 -10.04
N ASP A 376 8.07 -36.56 -11.05
CA ASP A 376 8.86 -37.37 -11.99
C ASP A 376 9.74 -36.51 -12.89
N ASP A 377 9.28 -35.32 -13.29
CA ASP A 377 10.08 -34.38 -14.08
C ASP A 377 11.29 -33.90 -13.27
N LEU A 378 11.07 -33.55 -12.00
CA LEU A 378 12.14 -33.14 -11.09
C LEU A 378 13.12 -34.28 -10.83
N ILE A 379 12.63 -35.48 -10.54
CA ILE A 379 13.48 -36.67 -10.32
C ILE A 379 14.34 -36.96 -11.56
N ARG A 380 13.73 -36.93 -12.74
CA ARG A 380 14.42 -37.19 -14.02
C ARG A 380 15.49 -36.11 -14.28
N PHE A 381 15.16 -34.85 -14.07
CA PHE A 381 16.08 -33.74 -14.31
C PHE A 381 17.29 -33.73 -13.36
N TYR A 382 17.03 -34.03 -12.08
CA TYR A 382 18.08 -33.99 -11.06
C TYR A 382 18.80 -35.33 -10.84
N ALA A 383 18.42 -36.41 -11.52
CA ALA A 383 18.94 -37.75 -11.30
C ALA A 383 20.47 -37.85 -11.47
N ASP A 384 21.03 -37.15 -12.42
CA ASP A 384 22.47 -37.11 -12.74
C ASP A 384 23.19 -35.84 -12.20
N LYS A 385 22.48 -34.97 -11.47
CA LYS A 385 23.04 -33.79 -10.88
C LYS A 385 23.53 -34.03 -9.46
N GLN A 386 24.65 -33.40 -9.11
CA GLN A 386 25.14 -33.43 -7.74
C GLN A 386 24.48 -32.28 -6.95
N LEU A 387 23.41 -32.59 -6.22
CA LEU A 387 22.72 -31.65 -5.35
C LEU A 387 23.03 -31.96 -3.89
N SER A 388 23.19 -30.89 -3.10
CA SER A 388 23.11 -30.94 -1.63
C SER A 388 21.69 -30.67 -1.14
N THR A 389 20.95 -29.85 -1.85
CA THR A 389 19.61 -29.42 -1.45
C THR A 389 18.69 -29.33 -2.66
N LEU A 390 17.44 -29.75 -2.50
CA LEU A 390 16.35 -29.49 -3.44
C LEU A 390 15.33 -28.57 -2.78
N LEU A 391 14.98 -27.45 -3.43
CA LEU A 391 13.93 -26.54 -3.01
C LEU A 391 12.68 -26.74 -3.85
N LEU A 392 11.54 -26.92 -3.20
CA LEU A 392 10.23 -26.96 -3.81
C LEU A 392 9.30 -25.95 -3.14
N ILE A 393 8.70 -25.05 -3.90
CA ILE A 393 7.60 -24.18 -3.45
C ILE A 393 6.30 -24.83 -3.93
N ASN A 394 5.39 -25.16 -3.02
CA ASN A 394 4.19 -25.93 -3.35
C ASN A 394 2.94 -25.46 -2.59
N PRO A 395 1.96 -24.83 -3.26
CA PRO A 395 1.91 -24.41 -4.69
C PRO A 395 3.01 -23.45 -5.09
N ASP A 396 3.46 -23.56 -6.34
CA ASP A 396 4.60 -22.82 -6.87
C ASP A 396 4.31 -21.32 -7.07
N ASN A 397 5.33 -20.48 -6.91
CA ASN A 397 5.24 -19.03 -7.10
C ASN A 397 6.27 -18.56 -8.16
N PRO A 398 5.84 -18.15 -9.35
CA PRO A 398 4.54 -17.54 -9.65
C PRO A 398 3.54 -18.43 -10.42
N SER A 399 3.88 -19.66 -10.85
CA SER A 399 3.02 -20.43 -11.74
C SER A 399 1.71 -20.92 -11.10
N GLY A 400 1.72 -21.17 -9.79
CA GLY A 400 0.60 -21.81 -9.09
C GLY A 400 0.51 -23.31 -9.29
N ASN A 401 1.50 -23.93 -9.96
CA ASN A 401 1.58 -25.38 -10.13
C ASN A 401 1.58 -26.09 -8.77
N PHE A 402 0.92 -27.22 -8.68
CA PHE A 402 0.77 -27.96 -7.43
C PHE A 402 1.10 -29.43 -7.62
N ILE A 403 2.04 -29.93 -6.82
CA ILE A 403 2.38 -31.34 -6.75
C ILE A 403 1.59 -31.97 -5.58
N PRO A 404 0.79 -33.01 -5.83
CA PRO A 404 0.03 -33.69 -4.77
C PRO A 404 0.93 -34.21 -3.64
N LYS A 405 0.42 -34.21 -2.42
CA LYS A 405 1.18 -34.60 -1.21
C LYS A 405 1.88 -35.95 -1.35
N ALA A 406 1.22 -36.96 -1.94
CA ALA A 406 1.81 -38.29 -2.15
C ALA A 406 3.08 -38.20 -3.01
N ASP A 407 3.08 -37.36 -4.03
CA ASP A 407 4.22 -37.17 -4.93
C ASP A 407 5.32 -36.32 -4.30
N VAL A 408 4.97 -35.33 -3.44
CA VAL A 408 5.95 -34.61 -2.62
C VAL A 408 6.65 -35.58 -1.64
N LEU A 409 5.92 -36.52 -1.03
CA LEU A 409 6.52 -37.53 -0.16
C LEU A 409 7.42 -38.48 -0.93
N ARG A 410 7.09 -38.82 -2.19
CA ARG A 410 7.95 -39.57 -3.09
C ARG A 410 9.27 -38.84 -3.41
N LEU A 411 9.19 -37.51 -3.64
CA LEU A 411 10.37 -36.66 -3.75
C LEU A 411 11.20 -36.65 -2.46
N ALA A 412 10.57 -36.58 -1.28
CA ALA A 412 11.25 -36.60 0.01
C ALA A 412 12.02 -37.93 0.23
N ALA A 413 11.41 -39.05 -0.16
CA ALA A 413 12.06 -40.37 -0.13
C ALA A 413 13.24 -40.42 -1.10
N TRP A 414 13.07 -39.98 -2.35
CA TRP A 414 14.13 -39.93 -3.35
C TRP A 414 15.32 -39.08 -2.91
N CYS A 415 15.04 -37.90 -2.31
CA CYS A 415 16.08 -37.04 -1.73
C CYS A 415 16.80 -37.73 -0.56
N LYS A 416 16.05 -38.41 0.33
CA LYS A 416 16.62 -39.15 1.48
C LYS A 416 17.60 -40.23 1.05
N GLU A 417 17.25 -41.03 0.05
CA GLU A 417 18.11 -42.07 -0.51
C GLU A 417 19.42 -41.55 -1.08
N ARG A 418 19.45 -40.29 -1.51
CA ARG A 418 20.62 -39.60 -2.12
C ARG A 418 21.37 -38.67 -1.17
N GLY A 419 20.93 -38.57 0.08
CA GLY A 419 21.52 -37.65 1.04
C GLY A 419 21.26 -36.18 0.68
N ILE A 420 20.20 -35.90 -0.08
CA ILE A 420 19.80 -34.53 -0.46
C ILE A 420 18.88 -33.95 0.62
N PHE A 421 19.20 -32.76 1.11
CA PHE A 421 18.31 -32.01 1.98
C PHE A 421 17.13 -31.49 1.17
N PHE A 422 15.91 -31.69 1.63
CA PHE A 422 14.70 -31.31 0.92
C PHE A 422 13.96 -30.21 1.65
N VAL A 423 13.84 -29.04 1.03
CA VAL A 423 13.12 -27.90 1.56
C VAL A 423 11.81 -27.73 0.79
N VAL A 424 10.68 -27.76 1.51
CA VAL A 424 9.36 -27.52 0.93
C VAL A 424 8.77 -26.25 1.54
N ASP A 425 8.46 -25.26 0.71
CA ASP A 425 7.75 -24.05 1.11
C ASP A 425 6.25 -24.23 0.88
N GLU A 426 5.51 -24.37 1.97
CA GLU A 426 4.05 -24.53 2.00
C GLU A 426 3.29 -23.21 2.19
N SER A 427 3.88 -22.06 1.92
CA SER A 427 3.26 -20.75 2.21
C SER A 427 1.91 -20.54 1.54
N PHE A 428 1.59 -21.32 0.51
CA PHE A 428 0.34 -21.23 -0.24
C PHE A 428 -0.53 -22.49 -0.19
N VAL A 429 -0.13 -23.54 0.53
CA VAL A 429 -0.82 -24.84 0.55
C VAL A 429 -2.28 -24.74 1.04
N ASP A 430 -2.56 -23.80 1.95
CA ASP A 430 -3.91 -23.61 2.50
C ASP A 430 -4.91 -23.02 1.48
N PHE A 431 -4.45 -22.65 0.30
CA PHE A 431 -5.30 -22.22 -0.81
C PHE A 431 -5.64 -23.35 -1.79
N SER A 432 -5.00 -24.53 -1.66
CA SER A 432 -5.27 -25.70 -2.49
C SER A 432 -6.62 -26.32 -2.16
N GLU A 433 -7.19 -27.08 -3.11
CA GLU A 433 -8.54 -27.65 -2.98
C GLU A 433 -8.72 -28.50 -1.71
N ASP A 434 -7.77 -29.38 -1.42
CA ASP A 434 -7.78 -30.22 -0.20
C ASP A 434 -6.82 -29.68 0.86
N PHE A 435 -6.94 -28.37 1.16
CA PHE A 435 -5.99 -27.66 2.00
C PHE A 435 -5.74 -28.29 3.37
N ARG A 436 -6.74 -28.97 3.94
CA ARG A 436 -6.60 -29.62 5.26
C ARG A 436 -5.67 -30.81 5.25
N ASN A 437 -5.59 -31.53 4.12
CA ASN A 437 -4.84 -32.78 4.00
C ASN A 437 -3.50 -32.58 3.28
N ASN A 438 -3.28 -31.47 2.60
CA ASN A 438 -2.11 -31.26 1.75
C ASN A 438 -0.84 -30.83 2.50
N SER A 439 -0.93 -30.32 3.74
CA SER A 439 0.25 -29.92 4.51
C SER A 439 1.13 -31.11 4.90
N LEU A 440 2.43 -30.91 4.93
CA LEU A 440 3.46 -31.84 5.41
C LEU A 440 3.74 -31.68 6.92
N LEU A 441 3.11 -30.72 7.58
CA LEU A 441 3.29 -30.44 9.02
C LEU A 441 2.59 -31.50 9.87
N HIS A 442 3.14 -32.71 9.87
CA HIS A 442 2.70 -33.85 10.67
C HIS A 442 3.91 -34.54 11.30
N ASN A 443 3.81 -34.94 12.58
CA ASN A 443 4.90 -35.56 13.30
C ASN A 443 5.44 -36.80 12.60
N GLU A 444 4.55 -37.66 12.09
CA GLU A 444 4.91 -38.90 11.41
C GLU A 444 5.70 -38.63 10.12
N ILE A 445 5.33 -37.59 9.35
CA ILE A 445 6.02 -37.19 8.12
C ILE A 445 7.40 -36.65 8.46
N LEU A 446 7.49 -35.71 9.39
CA LEU A 446 8.77 -35.12 9.78
C LEU A 446 9.73 -36.21 10.33
N GLN A 447 9.25 -37.17 11.12
CA GLN A 447 10.06 -38.26 11.63
C GLN A 447 10.48 -39.25 10.53
N ALA A 448 9.61 -39.54 9.57
CA ALA A 448 9.93 -40.43 8.45
C ALA A 448 11.00 -39.84 7.52
N TYR A 449 11.05 -38.52 7.43
CA TYR A 449 11.95 -37.79 6.54
C TYR A 449 12.80 -36.74 7.30
N PRO A 450 13.85 -37.17 8.04
CA PRO A 450 14.72 -36.23 8.76
C PRO A 450 15.45 -35.23 7.83
N ASN A 451 15.58 -35.58 6.55
CA ASN A 451 16.13 -34.70 5.51
C ASN A 451 15.12 -33.63 4.99
N LEU A 452 13.90 -33.59 5.54
CA LEU A 452 12.85 -32.64 5.14
C LEU A 452 12.80 -31.45 6.10
N ALA A 453 12.77 -30.26 5.54
CA ALA A 453 12.38 -29.04 6.23
C ALA A 453 11.16 -28.42 5.54
N VAL A 454 10.16 -28.06 6.33
CA VAL A 454 8.92 -27.42 5.86
C VAL A 454 8.91 -25.98 6.31
N MET A 455 8.88 -25.06 5.34
CA MET A 455 8.74 -23.63 5.54
C MET A 455 7.27 -23.22 5.35
N LYS A 456 6.73 -22.36 6.22
CA LYS A 456 5.36 -21.87 6.07
C LYS A 456 5.25 -20.43 6.53
N SER A 457 4.82 -19.55 5.62
CA SER A 457 4.45 -18.17 5.95
C SER A 457 3.03 -18.14 6.54
N ILE A 458 2.89 -17.55 7.72
CA ILE A 458 1.57 -17.33 8.36
C ILE A 458 0.95 -16.02 7.90
N SER A 459 1.57 -15.32 6.95
CA SER A 459 1.07 -14.03 6.46
C SER A 459 -0.01 -14.16 5.40
N LYS A 460 0.00 -15.24 4.61
CA LYS A 460 -0.76 -15.37 3.36
C LYS A 460 -2.21 -15.79 3.60
N SER A 461 -2.42 -17.08 3.85
CA SER A 461 -3.74 -17.67 4.07
C SER A 461 -4.42 -17.16 5.35
N TYR A 462 -3.61 -16.79 6.34
CA TYR A 462 -4.07 -16.26 7.62
C TYR A 462 -4.39 -14.75 7.61
N GLY A 463 -4.16 -14.06 6.51
CA GLY A 463 -4.58 -12.67 6.33
C GLY A 463 -3.86 -11.63 7.19
N VAL A 464 -2.67 -11.93 7.70
CA VAL A 464 -1.95 -11.10 8.70
C VAL A 464 -0.50 -10.78 8.33
N PRO A 465 -0.22 -10.27 7.12
CA PRO A 465 1.17 -10.04 6.68
C PRO A 465 1.89 -9.00 7.54
N GLY A 466 1.16 -8.05 8.14
CA GLY A 466 1.72 -7.04 9.05
C GLY A 466 2.24 -7.60 10.36
N LEU A 467 1.77 -8.76 10.80
CA LEU A 467 2.26 -9.42 12.02
C LEU A 467 3.64 -10.05 11.85
N ARG A 468 4.06 -10.31 10.62
CA ARG A 468 5.37 -10.89 10.32
C ARG A 468 5.58 -12.22 11.03
N LEU A 469 4.82 -13.26 10.64
CA LEU A 469 4.93 -14.61 11.19
C LEU A 469 5.31 -15.63 10.11
N GLY A 470 6.21 -16.54 10.48
CA GLY A 470 6.56 -17.72 9.71
C GLY A 470 7.03 -18.83 10.63
N ILE A 471 6.98 -20.07 10.17
CA ILE A 471 7.55 -21.22 10.85
C ILE A 471 8.46 -22.01 9.92
N LEU A 472 9.47 -22.65 10.52
CA LEU A 472 10.26 -23.72 9.94
C LEU A 472 10.07 -24.96 10.81
N ALA A 473 9.78 -26.09 10.20
CA ALA A 473 9.62 -27.36 10.91
C ALA A 473 10.47 -28.47 10.28
N SER A 474 11.16 -29.25 11.12
CA SER A 474 11.94 -30.41 10.73
C SER A 474 12.11 -31.34 11.94
N SER A 475 12.29 -32.63 11.74
CA SER A 475 12.72 -33.53 12.80
C SER A 475 14.25 -33.55 12.99
N ASP A 476 15.01 -32.85 12.15
CA ASP A 476 16.42 -32.56 12.37
C ASP A 476 16.55 -31.54 13.52
N GLU A 477 16.76 -32.07 14.73
CA GLU A 477 16.87 -31.23 15.93
C GLU A 477 18.12 -30.33 15.91
N GLU A 478 19.17 -30.70 15.19
CA GLU A 478 20.37 -29.88 15.04
C GLU A 478 20.06 -28.63 14.21
N LEU A 479 19.38 -28.79 13.07
CA LEU A 479 18.90 -27.69 12.25
C LEU A 479 18.00 -26.75 13.04
N ILE A 480 17.02 -27.31 13.75
CA ILE A 480 16.04 -26.52 14.52
C ILE A 480 16.74 -25.76 15.65
N ASN A 481 17.64 -26.40 16.39
CA ASN A 481 18.38 -25.73 17.47
C ASN A 481 19.32 -24.65 16.93
N TRP A 482 20.02 -24.93 15.82
CA TRP A 482 20.86 -23.94 15.18
C TRP A 482 20.03 -22.72 14.74
N THR A 483 18.91 -22.92 14.07
CA THR A 483 18.02 -21.82 13.64
C THR A 483 17.49 -21.02 14.84
N LYS A 484 17.12 -21.69 15.94
CA LYS A 484 16.69 -21.01 17.17
C LYS A 484 17.77 -20.11 17.79
N HIS A 485 19.03 -20.43 17.61
CA HIS A 485 20.16 -19.63 18.08
C HIS A 485 20.51 -18.51 17.11
N ASP A 486 20.31 -18.72 15.83
CA ASP A 486 20.65 -17.73 14.78
C ASP A 486 19.68 -16.56 14.74
N VAL A 487 18.38 -16.81 14.94
CA VAL A 487 17.39 -15.73 14.99
C VAL A 487 17.54 -14.85 16.24
N SER A 488 17.19 -13.58 16.13
CA SER A 488 17.35 -12.61 17.23
C SER A 488 16.47 -12.98 18.45
N ILE A 489 16.91 -12.57 19.65
CA ILE A 489 16.04 -12.61 20.82
C ILE A 489 14.81 -11.72 20.57
N TRP A 490 13.61 -12.16 20.99
CA TRP A 490 12.35 -11.47 20.73
C TRP A 490 12.11 -11.16 19.25
N ASN A 491 12.46 -12.10 18.40
CA ASN A 491 12.40 -11.94 16.94
C ASN A 491 11.00 -11.72 16.37
N ILE A 492 9.94 -12.09 17.09
CA ILE A 492 8.55 -11.74 16.73
C ILE A 492 8.00 -10.70 17.69
N ASN A 493 6.98 -9.97 17.27
CA ASN A 493 6.31 -8.98 18.12
C ASN A 493 5.18 -9.61 18.96
N SER A 494 4.76 -8.92 20.02
CA SER A 494 3.71 -9.38 20.95
C SER A 494 2.35 -9.56 20.29
N PHE A 495 2.01 -8.79 19.25
CA PHE A 495 0.78 -9.02 18.47
C PHE A 495 0.82 -10.34 17.72
N ALA A 496 1.99 -10.74 17.20
CA ALA A 496 2.20 -12.00 16.52
C ALA A 496 2.07 -13.18 17.47
N GLU A 497 2.67 -13.10 18.66
CA GLU A 497 2.54 -14.11 19.72
C GLU A 497 1.07 -14.26 20.15
N PHE A 498 0.41 -13.14 20.46
CA PHE A 498 -0.99 -13.16 20.89
C PHE A 498 -1.92 -13.71 19.80
N TYR A 499 -1.66 -13.36 18.53
CA TYR A 499 -2.40 -13.93 17.40
C TYR A 499 -2.31 -15.45 17.36
N MET A 500 -1.10 -16.03 17.49
CA MET A 500 -0.95 -17.49 17.57
C MET A 500 -1.67 -18.08 18.78
N GLN A 501 -1.61 -17.39 19.92
CA GLN A 501 -2.25 -17.85 21.16
C GLN A 501 -3.77 -17.96 21.04
N ILE A 502 -4.43 -16.98 20.38
CA ILE A 502 -5.89 -16.95 20.27
C ILE A 502 -6.42 -17.74 19.07
N PHE A 503 -5.60 -18.02 18.07
CA PHE A 503 -6.03 -18.58 16.79
C PHE A 503 -6.89 -19.85 16.93
N GLY A 504 -6.60 -20.74 17.89
CA GLY A 504 -7.38 -21.96 18.10
C GLY A 504 -8.88 -21.73 18.31
N LYS A 505 -9.28 -20.55 18.81
CA LYS A 505 -10.69 -20.17 18.95
C LYS A 505 -11.37 -19.93 17.57
N TYR A 506 -10.57 -19.60 16.55
CA TYR A 506 -11.01 -19.14 15.23
C TYR A 506 -10.72 -20.16 14.11
N GLN A 507 -10.30 -21.38 14.44
CA GLN A 507 -9.97 -22.42 13.46
C GLN A 507 -11.11 -22.69 12.47
N LYS A 508 -12.35 -22.79 12.97
CA LYS A 508 -13.53 -23.01 12.12
C LYS A 508 -13.82 -21.83 11.19
N ASP A 509 -13.54 -20.62 11.66
CA ASP A 509 -13.70 -19.40 10.84
C ASP A 509 -12.62 -19.35 9.74
N TYR A 510 -11.40 -19.75 10.08
CA TYR A 510 -10.31 -19.89 9.12
C TYR A 510 -10.64 -20.91 8.03
N ASP A 511 -11.13 -22.08 8.41
CA ASP A 511 -11.52 -23.12 7.46
C ASP A 511 -12.61 -22.64 6.49
N ARG A 512 -13.62 -21.92 7.01
CA ARG A 512 -14.65 -21.29 6.17
C ARG A 512 -14.10 -20.22 5.25
N ALA A 513 -13.14 -19.45 5.72
CA ALA A 513 -12.49 -18.42 4.91
C ALA A 513 -11.66 -19.03 3.77
N CYS A 514 -10.94 -20.13 4.01
CA CYS A 514 -10.23 -20.86 2.97
C CYS A 514 -11.19 -21.45 1.93
N GLN A 515 -12.29 -22.08 2.36
CA GLN A 515 -13.32 -22.61 1.45
C GLN A 515 -13.94 -21.48 0.60
N LYS A 516 -14.28 -20.36 1.21
CA LYS A 516 -14.81 -19.19 0.49
C LYS A 516 -13.79 -18.65 -0.51
N PHE A 517 -12.52 -18.64 -0.13
CA PHE A 517 -11.44 -18.21 -1.01
C PHE A 517 -11.30 -19.11 -2.23
N ILE A 518 -11.32 -20.44 -2.05
CA ILE A 518 -11.24 -21.41 -3.15
C ILE A 518 -12.39 -21.20 -4.13
N ALA A 519 -13.60 -21.06 -3.63
CA ALA A 519 -14.77 -20.79 -4.47
C ALA A 519 -14.63 -19.47 -5.26
N GLU A 520 -14.12 -18.42 -4.65
CA GLU A 520 -13.88 -17.14 -5.33
C GLU A 520 -12.73 -17.25 -6.35
N ARG A 521 -11.68 -18.00 -6.07
CA ARG A 521 -10.61 -18.26 -7.04
C ARG A 521 -11.16 -18.88 -8.32
N GLU A 522 -11.98 -19.92 -8.21
CA GLU A 522 -12.60 -20.58 -9.36
C GLU A 522 -13.51 -19.64 -10.16
N ARG A 523 -14.34 -18.86 -9.45
CA ARG A 523 -15.19 -17.84 -10.06
C ARG A 523 -14.35 -16.79 -10.82
N PHE A 524 -13.29 -16.31 -10.19
CA PHE A 524 -12.43 -15.28 -10.77
C PHE A 524 -11.64 -15.81 -11.98
N MET A 525 -11.16 -17.06 -11.91
CA MET A 525 -10.51 -17.73 -13.03
C MET A 525 -11.42 -17.75 -14.26
N ALA A 526 -12.68 -18.18 -14.11
CA ALA A 526 -13.64 -18.22 -15.21
C ALA A 526 -13.81 -16.83 -15.85
N ARG A 527 -13.92 -15.78 -15.03
CA ARG A 527 -14.07 -14.40 -15.53
C ARG A 527 -12.82 -13.84 -16.20
N LEU A 528 -11.62 -14.20 -15.72
CA LEU A 528 -10.37 -13.80 -16.38
C LEU A 528 -10.19 -14.52 -17.72
N THR A 529 -10.63 -15.76 -17.83
CA THR A 529 -10.58 -16.56 -19.07
C THR A 529 -11.45 -15.94 -20.18
N ASP A 530 -12.49 -15.17 -19.83
CA ASP A 530 -13.31 -14.43 -20.79
C ASP A 530 -12.59 -13.20 -21.42
N ILE A 531 -11.38 -12.83 -20.93
CA ILE A 531 -10.61 -11.70 -21.47
C ILE A 531 -9.80 -12.19 -22.69
N PRO A 532 -10.07 -11.72 -23.92
CA PRO A 532 -9.54 -12.31 -25.14
C PRO A 532 -8.01 -12.35 -25.25
N PHE A 533 -7.34 -11.35 -24.69
CA PHE A 533 -5.88 -11.21 -24.75
C PHE A 533 -5.14 -11.84 -23.56
N LEU A 534 -5.85 -12.54 -22.65
CA LEU A 534 -5.25 -13.23 -21.51
C LEU A 534 -5.39 -14.74 -21.61
N ARG A 535 -4.29 -15.45 -21.51
CA ARG A 535 -4.27 -16.89 -21.22
C ARG A 535 -4.00 -17.11 -19.74
N VAL A 536 -4.98 -17.61 -19.01
CA VAL A 536 -4.90 -17.82 -17.57
C VAL A 536 -4.37 -19.21 -17.27
N ILE A 537 -3.29 -19.31 -16.51
CA ILE A 537 -2.73 -20.60 -16.06
C ILE A 537 -3.49 -21.05 -14.81
N PRO A 538 -4.02 -22.29 -14.78
CA PRO A 538 -4.68 -22.86 -13.59
C PRO A 538 -3.75 -22.85 -12.37
N SER A 539 -4.28 -22.49 -11.20
CA SER A 539 -3.48 -22.30 -10.00
C SER A 539 -4.16 -22.89 -8.77
N GLN A 540 -3.36 -23.52 -7.90
CA GLN A 540 -3.76 -23.94 -6.56
C GLN A 540 -3.31 -22.94 -5.46
N ALA A 541 -2.72 -21.79 -5.87
CA ALA A 541 -2.33 -20.70 -4.99
C ALA A 541 -3.40 -19.61 -4.89
N ASN A 542 -3.04 -18.45 -4.35
CA ASN A 542 -3.91 -17.28 -4.25
C ASN A 542 -3.63 -16.23 -5.33
N TYR A 543 -3.19 -16.65 -6.48
CA TYR A 543 -2.92 -15.83 -7.67
C TYR A 543 -3.03 -16.67 -8.92
N PHE A 544 -3.15 -16.00 -10.05
CA PHE A 544 -2.98 -16.57 -11.38
C PHE A 544 -1.76 -15.96 -12.05
N LEU A 545 -0.95 -16.80 -12.69
CA LEU A 545 -0.03 -16.36 -13.71
C LEU A 545 -0.80 -16.31 -15.04
N CYS A 546 -0.76 -15.15 -15.69
CA CYS A 546 -1.47 -14.95 -16.94
C CYS A 546 -0.48 -14.54 -18.03
N GLN A 547 -0.55 -15.15 -19.20
CA GLN A 547 0.18 -14.72 -20.37
C GLN A 547 -0.67 -13.76 -21.20
N ILE A 548 -0.07 -12.65 -21.60
CA ILE A 548 -0.68 -11.71 -22.53
C ILE A 548 -0.36 -12.20 -23.94
N THR A 549 -1.39 -12.61 -24.69
CA THR A 549 -1.23 -13.26 -26.01
C THR A 549 -1.23 -12.29 -27.17
N GLU A 550 -1.85 -11.13 -27.00
CA GLU A 550 -1.98 -10.10 -28.02
C GLU A 550 -2.26 -8.72 -27.43
N LYS A 551 -2.27 -7.68 -28.24
CA LYS A 551 -2.68 -6.30 -27.96
C LYS A 551 -1.72 -5.50 -27.07
N TYR A 552 -1.13 -6.10 -26.02
CA TYR A 552 -0.27 -5.41 -25.05
C TYR A 552 0.98 -6.23 -24.73
N THR A 553 2.03 -5.55 -24.31
CA THR A 553 3.10 -6.17 -23.52
C THR A 553 2.72 -6.20 -22.03
N SER A 554 3.42 -7.01 -21.23
CA SER A 554 3.21 -7.08 -19.76
C SER A 554 3.43 -5.73 -19.08
N GLU A 555 4.48 -5.01 -19.48
CA GLU A 555 4.78 -3.65 -19.01
C GLU A 555 3.65 -2.68 -19.37
N GLU A 556 3.19 -2.70 -20.62
CA GLU A 556 2.13 -1.79 -21.07
C GLU A 556 0.81 -2.04 -20.36
N LEU A 557 0.37 -3.30 -20.24
CA LEU A 557 -0.86 -3.65 -19.53
C LEU A 557 -0.80 -3.21 -18.06
N THR A 558 0.30 -3.53 -17.38
CA THR A 558 0.49 -3.17 -15.96
C THR A 558 0.46 -1.65 -15.78
N ARG A 559 1.15 -0.92 -16.65
CA ARG A 559 1.18 0.55 -16.63
C ARG A 559 -0.21 1.16 -16.90
N ARG A 560 -0.97 0.64 -17.89
CA ARG A 560 -2.31 1.14 -18.20
C ARG A 560 -3.29 0.89 -17.08
N LEU A 561 -3.32 -0.31 -16.49
CA LEU A 561 -4.16 -0.62 -15.34
C LEU A 561 -3.88 0.33 -14.17
N LEU A 562 -2.61 0.62 -13.91
CA LEU A 562 -2.22 1.54 -12.84
C LEU A 562 -2.64 2.99 -13.14
N MET A 563 -2.45 3.46 -14.38
CA MET A 563 -2.70 4.86 -14.72
C MET A 563 -4.18 5.17 -14.93
N ASP A 564 -4.89 4.29 -15.62
CA ASP A 564 -6.25 4.55 -16.09
C ASP A 564 -7.29 4.10 -15.05
N PHE A 565 -6.94 3.09 -14.20
CA PHE A 565 -7.88 2.47 -13.25
C PHE A 565 -7.37 2.44 -11.80
N ASN A 566 -6.16 2.92 -11.53
CA ASN A 566 -5.51 2.84 -10.21
C ASN A 566 -5.40 1.39 -9.67
N ILE A 567 -5.15 0.43 -10.57
CA ILE A 567 -5.00 -0.99 -10.29
C ILE A 567 -3.56 -1.42 -10.54
N LEU A 568 -2.92 -2.02 -9.53
CA LEU A 568 -1.56 -2.52 -9.62
C LEU A 568 -1.54 -4.04 -9.71
N ILE A 569 -1.02 -4.60 -10.82
CA ILE A 569 -0.72 -6.01 -11.01
C ILE A 569 0.79 -6.23 -11.08
N LYS A 570 1.26 -7.46 -10.95
CA LYS A 570 2.69 -7.77 -10.97
C LYS A 570 3.15 -8.15 -12.37
N ASP A 571 4.01 -7.37 -12.96
CA ASP A 571 4.79 -7.75 -14.14
C ASP A 571 5.82 -8.84 -13.76
N CYS A 572 5.84 -9.93 -14.50
CA CYS A 572 6.71 -11.08 -14.28
C CYS A 572 7.68 -11.32 -15.45
N ASP A 573 7.69 -10.46 -16.45
CA ASP A 573 8.47 -10.67 -17.68
C ASP A 573 10.00 -10.60 -17.47
N ASN A 574 10.42 -10.05 -16.35
CA ASN A 574 11.83 -9.98 -15.96
C ASN A 574 12.27 -11.09 -15.00
N LYS A 575 11.45 -12.13 -14.79
CA LYS A 575 11.80 -13.29 -13.97
C LYS A 575 12.52 -14.35 -14.81
N ASP A 576 13.51 -15.00 -14.18
CA ASP A 576 14.20 -16.13 -14.80
C ASP A 576 13.22 -17.18 -15.34
N GLY A 577 13.30 -17.49 -16.63
CA GLY A 577 12.42 -18.42 -17.33
C GLY A 577 11.15 -17.82 -17.94
N LEU A 578 10.86 -16.51 -17.71
CA LEU A 578 9.73 -15.78 -18.28
C LEU A 578 10.11 -14.63 -19.21
N GLU A 579 11.40 -14.40 -19.42
CA GLU A 579 11.90 -13.25 -20.14
C GLU A 579 11.32 -13.15 -21.55
N ASN A 580 10.75 -11.98 -21.86
CA ASN A 580 10.12 -11.66 -23.16
C ASN A 580 8.92 -12.56 -23.55
N LYS A 581 8.24 -13.15 -22.55
CA LYS A 581 7.07 -14.01 -22.76
C LYS A 581 5.74 -13.34 -22.36
N ASN A 582 5.79 -12.09 -21.89
CA ASN A 582 4.63 -11.28 -21.52
C ASN A 582 3.73 -11.89 -20.42
N TYR A 583 4.34 -12.34 -19.31
CA TYR A 583 3.57 -12.84 -18.18
C TYR A 583 3.33 -11.77 -17.11
N VAL A 584 2.12 -11.79 -16.58
CA VAL A 584 1.72 -11.01 -15.38
C VAL A 584 1.16 -11.94 -14.31
N ARG A 585 1.36 -11.60 -13.04
CA ARG A 585 0.73 -12.30 -11.93
C ARG A 585 -0.36 -11.43 -11.31
N ILE A 586 -1.55 -12.00 -11.16
CA ILE A 586 -2.74 -11.36 -10.63
C ILE A 586 -3.16 -12.08 -9.34
N ALA A 587 -3.15 -11.40 -8.21
CA ALA A 587 -3.65 -11.95 -6.95
C ALA A 587 -5.16 -12.18 -7.01
N VAL A 588 -5.63 -13.20 -6.29
CA VAL A 588 -7.06 -13.37 -6.01
C VAL A 588 -7.41 -12.54 -4.78
N ARG A 589 -8.36 -11.62 -4.92
CA ARG A 589 -8.89 -10.77 -3.84
C ARG A 589 -10.34 -11.14 -3.53
N ASP A 590 -11.07 -10.26 -2.85
CA ASP A 590 -12.51 -10.46 -2.69
C ASP A 590 -13.26 -10.25 -4.01
N GLN A 591 -14.53 -10.67 -4.01
CA GLN A 591 -15.37 -10.62 -5.19
C GLN A 591 -15.47 -9.21 -5.80
N LYS A 592 -15.62 -8.18 -4.99
CA LYS A 592 -15.78 -6.80 -5.45
C LYS A 592 -14.52 -6.31 -6.17
N ASP A 593 -13.37 -6.54 -5.57
CA ASP A 593 -12.08 -6.14 -6.13
C ASP A 593 -11.79 -6.90 -7.43
N ASN A 594 -12.03 -8.23 -7.43
CA ASN A 594 -11.85 -9.07 -8.61
C ASN A 594 -12.76 -8.63 -9.77
N ASP A 595 -14.02 -8.31 -9.48
CA ASP A 595 -14.96 -7.80 -10.49
C ASP A 595 -14.51 -6.44 -11.04
N THR A 596 -13.99 -5.56 -10.20
CA THR A 596 -13.44 -4.26 -10.61
C THR A 596 -12.28 -4.43 -11.61
N LEU A 597 -11.35 -5.37 -11.35
CA LEU A 597 -10.26 -5.65 -12.27
C LEU A 597 -10.77 -6.21 -13.61
N VAL A 598 -11.71 -7.17 -13.56
CA VAL A 598 -12.27 -7.76 -14.78
C VAL A 598 -12.94 -6.70 -15.65
N GLU A 599 -13.73 -5.81 -15.06
CA GLU A 599 -14.37 -4.72 -15.82
C GLU A 599 -13.33 -3.74 -16.40
N ALA A 600 -12.27 -3.42 -15.65
CA ALA A 600 -11.16 -2.62 -16.19
C ALA A 600 -10.48 -3.31 -17.39
N LEU A 601 -10.20 -4.61 -17.30
CA LEU A 601 -9.61 -5.39 -18.40
C LEU A 601 -10.50 -5.43 -19.65
N LYS A 602 -11.83 -5.54 -19.49
CA LYS A 602 -12.78 -5.50 -20.61
C LYS A 602 -12.85 -4.14 -21.31
N THR A 603 -12.54 -3.07 -20.58
CA THR A 603 -12.54 -1.70 -21.13
C THR A 603 -11.28 -1.42 -21.96
N LEU A 604 -10.19 -2.13 -21.68
CA LEU A 604 -8.93 -2.04 -22.39
C LEU A 604 -8.96 -2.74 -23.73
#